data_f3155553d8b521ec16a38931a3b049b7
#
_entry.id   f3155553d8b521ec16a38931a3b049b7
#
_cell.length_a   1.000
_cell.length_b   1.000
_cell.length_c   1.000
_cell.angle_alpha   90.00
_cell.angle_beta   90.00
_cell.angle_gamma   90.00
#
_symmetry.space_group_name_H-M   'P 1'
#
loop_
_entity.id
_entity.type
_entity.pdbx_description
1 polymer ?
#
loop_
_entity_poly.entity_id
_entity_poly.type
_entity_poly.pdbx_seq_one_letter_code
_entity_poly.pdbx_strand_id
1 'polypeptide(L)'
;SDLLGENIIGWGSHFFCKLPRDRKKISWHQDASYWPFSKTNTVSCWLAIDDAKIENGCVEFIPGSHRFGLINYEMSKKEENNILNQAVHAIEKYGDPIPIELNAGQISIHSDLLLHSSKPNTSKRSE
;
A
#
# COMPACT_ATOMS: atom_id res chain seq x y z
N SER A 1 -18.52 -9.39 -10.54
CA SER A 1 -18.08 -9.02 -9.20
C SER A 1 -18.82 -7.77 -8.72
N ASP A 2 -19.11 -7.71 -7.46
CA ASP A 2 -19.87 -6.62 -6.84
C ASP A 2 -19.08 -5.30 -6.78
N LEU A 3 -17.76 -5.36 -6.99
CA LEU A 3 -16.86 -4.21 -6.95
C LEU A 3 -16.54 -3.65 -8.35
N LEU A 4 -16.29 -4.52 -9.33
CA LEU A 4 -15.77 -4.13 -10.64
C LEU A 4 -16.67 -4.50 -11.82
N GLY A 5 -17.81 -5.17 -11.57
CA GLY A 5 -18.69 -5.69 -12.61
C GLY A 5 -18.29 -7.09 -13.09
N GLU A 6 -18.74 -7.49 -14.28
CA GLU A 6 -18.60 -8.86 -14.78
C GLU A 6 -17.27 -9.12 -15.50
N ASN A 7 -16.76 -8.14 -16.21
CA ASN A 7 -15.54 -8.28 -17.00
C ASN A 7 -14.33 -7.85 -16.17
N ILE A 8 -13.62 -8.82 -15.59
CA ILE A 8 -12.48 -8.58 -14.70
C ILE A 8 -11.23 -9.21 -15.29
N ILE A 9 -10.13 -8.49 -15.19
CA ILE A 9 -8.79 -8.97 -15.54
C ILE A 9 -7.91 -8.95 -14.29
N GLY A 10 -7.27 -10.07 -13.96
CA GLY A 10 -6.19 -10.13 -13.00
C GLY A 10 -4.93 -9.56 -13.65
N TRP A 11 -4.52 -8.36 -13.22
CA TRP A 11 -3.38 -7.64 -13.82
C TRP A 11 -2.03 -8.18 -13.37
N GLY A 12 -1.87 -8.40 -12.09
CA GLY A 12 -0.61 -8.85 -11.52
C GLY A 12 -0.74 -9.28 -10.06
N SER A 13 0.28 -9.97 -9.58
CA SER A 13 0.41 -10.35 -8.18
C SER A 13 1.86 -10.20 -7.75
N HIS A 14 2.09 -9.68 -6.54
CA HIS A 14 3.41 -9.46 -5.96
C HIS A 14 3.42 -9.99 -4.54
N PHE A 15 4.59 -10.49 -4.11
CA PHE A 15 4.83 -10.83 -2.72
C PHE A 15 5.71 -9.76 -2.10
N PHE A 16 5.26 -9.21 -1.00
CA PHE A 16 6.05 -8.34 -0.14
C PHE A 16 6.40 -9.09 1.13
N CYS A 17 7.65 -9.09 1.50
CA CYS A 17 8.12 -9.71 2.73
C CYS A 17 9.07 -8.76 3.45
N LYS A 18 8.80 -8.49 4.70
CA LYS A 18 9.70 -7.79 5.62
C LYS A 18 10.21 -8.78 6.66
N LEU A 19 11.48 -9.08 6.56
CA LEU A 19 12.14 -9.93 7.56
C LEU A 19 12.15 -9.27 8.93
N PRO A 20 12.34 -10.04 10.01
CA PRO A 20 12.48 -9.49 11.34
C PRO A 20 13.53 -8.37 11.38
N ARG A 21 13.17 -7.22 11.97
CA ARG A 21 14.03 -6.02 12.05
C ARG A 21 14.48 -5.45 10.71
N ASP A 22 13.73 -5.70 9.65
CA ASP A 22 14.00 -5.11 8.34
C ASP A 22 13.70 -3.60 8.38
N ARG A 23 14.70 -2.80 8.03
CA ARG A 23 14.59 -1.33 8.00
C ARG A 23 13.88 -0.81 6.75
N LYS A 24 13.53 -1.68 5.83
CA LYS A 24 12.86 -1.27 4.60
C LYS A 24 11.43 -0.83 4.90
N LYS A 25 11.05 0.25 4.27
CA LYS A 25 9.68 0.79 4.29
C LYS A 25 9.08 0.78 2.89
N ILE A 26 7.78 0.90 2.81
CA ILE A 26 7.07 1.26 1.60
C ILE A 26 6.55 2.68 1.81
N SER A 27 7.04 3.63 1.01
CA SER A 27 6.63 5.03 1.09
C SER A 27 5.15 5.21 0.77
N TRP A 28 4.58 6.34 1.14
CA TRP A 28 3.23 6.74 0.74
C TRP A 28 3.14 6.81 -0.78
N HIS A 29 2.20 6.09 -1.35
CA HIS A 29 2.00 6.00 -2.79
C HIS A 29 0.56 5.63 -3.13
N GLN A 30 0.24 5.73 -4.40
CA GLN A 30 -0.97 5.20 -5.02
C GLN A 30 -0.54 4.14 -6.04
N ASP A 31 -1.21 3.01 -6.08
CA ASP A 31 -0.89 1.94 -7.06
C ASP A 31 -1.08 2.42 -8.49
N ALA A 32 -2.10 3.25 -8.73
CA ALA A 32 -2.39 3.83 -10.03
C ALA A 32 -1.21 4.57 -10.68
N SER A 33 -0.29 5.12 -9.87
CA SER A 33 0.89 5.83 -10.39
C SER A 33 1.91 4.91 -11.08
N TYR A 34 1.83 3.61 -10.84
CA TYR A 34 2.72 2.60 -11.41
C TYR A 34 2.14 1.92 -12.66
N TRP A 35 0.84 2.07 -12.89
CA TRP A 35 0.15 1.32 -13.94
C TRP A 35 -0.19 2.20 -15.14
N PRO A 36 0.01 1.69 -16.38
CA PRO A 36 -0.23 2.46 -17.61
C PRO A 36 -1.70 2.47 -18.03
N PHE A 37 -2.62 2.58 -17.06
CA PHE A 37 -4.05 2.60 -17.36
C PHE A 37 -4.56 4.01 -17.62
N SER A 38 -5.40 4.15 -18.62
CA SER A 38 -6.04 5.43 -18.96
C SER A 38 -7.18 5.81 -18.02
N LYS A 39 -7.70 4.84 -17.27
CA LYS A 39 -8.75 5.02 -16.25
C LYS A 39 -8.41 4.22 -15.01
N THR A 40 -8.64 4.83 -13.87
CA THR A 40 -8.51 4.19 -12.57
C THR A 40 -9.82 3.48 -12.23
N ASN A 41 -9.94 2.22 -12.58
CA ASN A 41 -11.05 1.35 -12.18
C ASN A 41 -10.47 0.00 -11.74
N THR A 42 -9.49 0.08 -10.85
CA THR A 42 -8.74 -1.06 -10.36
C THR A 42 -8.84 -1.12 -8.85
N VAL A 43 -8.85 -2.31 -8.32
CA VAL A 43 -8.73 -2.56 -6.88
C VAL A 43 -7.52 -3.42 -6.62
N SER A 44 -6.81 -3.09 -5.56
CA SER A 44 -5.76 -3.92 -4.98
C SER A 44 -6.36 -4.77 -3.87
N CYS A 45 -6.03 -6.06 -3.89
CA CYS A 45 -6.39 -7.00 -2.83
C CYS A 45 -5.10 -7.42 -2.14
N TRP A 46 -4.93 -7.04 -0.88
CA TRP A 46 -3.77 -7.39 -0.08
C TRP A 46 -4.14 -8.51 0.90
N LEU A 47 -3.49 -9.66 0.77
CA LEU A 47 -3.67 -10.83 1.60
C LEU A 47 -2.54 -10.90 2.64
N ALA A 48 -2.87 -10.92 3.91
CA ALA A 48 -1.93 -11.20 4.98
C ALA A 48 -1.61 -12.70 5.00
N ILE A 49 -0.40 -13.07 4.62
CA ILE A 49 0.10 -14.46 4.70
C ILE A 49 0.49 -14.77 6.16
N ASP A 50 1.20 -13.85 6.79
CA ASP A 50 1.49 -13.83 8.21
C ASP A 50 0.62 -12.76 8.90
N ASP A 51 0.56 -12.76 10.24
CA ASP A 51 -0.10 -11.70 10.97
C ASP A 51 0.58 -10.35 10.71
N ALA A 52 -0.15 -9.40 10.16
CA ALA A 52 0.30 -8.04 9.92
C ALA A 52 -0.16 -7.13 11.06
N LYS A 53 0.78 -6.63 11.84
CA LYS A 53 0.56 -5.79 13.02
C LYS A 53 1.38 -4.51 12.93
N ILE A 54 1.08 -3.54 13.76
CA ILE A 54 1.83 -2.27 13.80
C ILE A 54 3.32 -2.53 13.98
N GLU A 55 3.69 -3.46 14.85
CA GLU A 55 5.08 -3.76 15.20
C GLU A 55 5.91 -4.39 14.08
N ASN A 56 5.28 -5.15 13.17
CA ASN A 56 5.97 -5.74 12.01
C ASN A 56 5.73 -4.99 10.70
N GLY A 57 5.04 -3.85 10.76
CA GLY A 57 4.94 -2.90 9.66
C GLY A 57 3.72 -3.11 8.78
N CYS A 58 2.55 -3.38 9.37
CA CYS A 58 1.30 -3.51 8.65
C CYS A 58 1.02 -2.30 7.73
N VAL A 59 0.19 -2.50 6.75
CA VAL A 59 -0.21 -1.43 5.82
C VAL A 59 -0.95 -0.33 6.59
N GLU A 60 -0.66 0.92 6.24
CA GLU A 60 -1.37 2.11 6.71
C GLU A 60 -2.14 2.73 5.54
N PHE A 61 -3.38 3.12 5.75
CA PHE A 61 -4.20 3.84 4.78
C PHE A 61 -4.49 5.26 5.25
N ILE A 62 -4.69 6.18 4.28
CA ILE A 62 -5.35 7.47 4.54
C ILE A 62 -6.78 7.35 4.01
N PRO A 63 -7.78 7.17 4.89
CA PRO A 63 -9.18 7.01 4.48
C PRO A 63 -9.68 8.20 3.67
N GLY A 64 -10.37 7.93 2.58
CA GLY A 64 -10.92 8.98 1.71
C GLY A 64 -9.92 9.61 0.74
N SER A 65 -8.63 9.32 0.83
CA SER A 65 -7.61 9.94 -0.03
C SER A 65 -7.77 9.63 -1.53
N HIS A 66 -8.45 8.54 -1.88
CA HIS A 66 -8.79 8.23 -3.28
C HIS A 66 -9.64 9.32 -3.96
N ARG A 67 -10.35 10.16 -3.18
CA ARG A 67 -11.19 11.25 -3.70
C ARG A 67 -10.39 12.42 -4.28
N PHE A 68 -9.10 12.50 -3.97
CA PHE A 68 -8.20 13.51 -4.53
C PHE A 68 -7.70 13.17 -5.95
N GLY A 69 -8.12 12.01 -6.50
CA GLY A 69 -7.62 11.55 -7.79
C GLY A 69 -6.15 11.17 -7.73
N LEU A 70 -5.47 11.23 -8.87
CA LEU A 70 -4.04 10.94 -8.94
C LEU A 70 -3.23 12.08 -8.33
N ILE A 71 -2.42 11.76 -7.34
CA ILE A 71 -1.62 12.68 -6.54
C ILE A 71 -0.19 12.73 -7.10
N ASN A 72 0.40 13.92 -7.14
CA ASN A 72 1.79 14.08 -7.53
C ASN A 72 2.73 13.38 -6.55
N TYR A 73 3.73 12.72 -7.09
CA TYR A 73 4.75 12.01 -6.34
C TYR A 73 6.15 12.45 -6.77
N GLU A 74 7.13 12.16 -5.95
CA GLU A 74 8.55 12.36 -6.25
C GLU A 74 9.26 11.01 -6.30
N MET A 75 10.41 10.97 -6.99
CA MET A 75 11.24 9.76 -7.00
C MET A 75 12.00 9.64 -5.69
N SER A 76 11.89 8.47 -5.05
CA SER A 76 12.62 8.18 -3.81
C SER A 76 14.12 8.10 -4.06
N LYS A 77 14.91 8.60 -3.09
CA LYS A 77 16.36 8.43 -3.09
C LYS A 77 16.73 7.04 -2.55
N LYS A 78 17.87 6.51 -3.01
CA LYS A 78 18.36 5.17 -2.56
C LYS A 78 18.58 5.07 -1.04
N GLU A 79 18.94 6.17 -0.40
CA GLU A 79 19.23 6.25 1.03
C GLU A 79 17.97 6.14 1.93
N GLU A 80 16.79 6.22 1.35
CA GLU A 80 15.53 6.23 2.11
C GLU A 80 15.06 4.85 2.56
N ASN A 81 15.77 3.77 2.23
CA ASN A 81 15.35 2.37 2.48
C ASN A 81 13.93 2.07 2.00
N ASN A 82 13.50 2.74 0.93
CA ASN A 82 12.20 2.54 0.32
C ASN A 82 12.24 1.39 -0.68
N ILE A 83 11.33 0.44 -0.55
CA ILE A 83 11.20 -0.68 -1.51
C ILE A 83 10.71 -0.15 -2.86
N LEU A 84 9.85 0.86 -2.84
CA LEU A 84 9.32 1.52 -4.04
C LEU A 84 10.18 2.72 -4.44
N ASN A 85 10.06 3.12 -5.68
CA ASN A 85 10.81 4.25 -6.22
C ASN A 85 10.01 5.56 -6.30
N GLN A 86 8.79 5.59 -5.81
CA GLN A 86 7.93 6.77 -5.75
C GLN A 86 7.56 7.08 -4.31
N ALA A 87 7.38 8.36 -4.00
CA ALA A 87 6.92 8.81 -2.69
C ALA A 87 6.02 10.04 -2.81
N VAL A 88 4.89 10.01 -2.11
CA VAL A 88 4.04 11.18 -1.89
C VAL A 88 4.45 11.80 -0.56
N HIS A 89 4.69 13.11 -0.57
CA HIS A 89 5.04 13.89 0.61
C HIS A 89 3.88 14.75 1.09
N ALA A 90 4.03 15.37 2.27
CA ALA A 90 3.02 16.26 2.87
C ALA A 90 1.64 15.59 2.93
N ILE A 91 1.60 14.37 3.43
CA ILE A 91 0.39 13.52 3.44
C ILE A 91 -0.71 14.04 4.36
N GLU A 92 -0.37 14.87 5.34
CA GLU A 92 -1.29 15.47 6.32
C GLU A 92 -2.44 16.25 5.68
N LYS A 93 -2.25 16.75 4.46
CA LYS A 93 -3.31 17.43 3.70
C LYS A 93 -4.36 16.49 3.11
N TYR A 94 -4.11 15.19 3.11
CA TYR A 94 -5.03 14.17 2.59
C TYR A 94 -5.80 13.44 3.69
N GLY A 95 -5.40 13.58 4.94
CA GLY A 95 -6.04 13.00 6.10
C GLY A 95 -5.07 12.31 7.05
N ASP A 96 -5.59 11.70 8.09
CA ASP A 96 -4.81 11.00 9.10
C ASP A 96 -4.63 9.53 8.72
N PRO A 97 -3.38 9.02 8.79
CA PRO A 97 -3.11 7.61 8.58
C PRO A 97 -3.74 6.71 9.64
N ILE A 98 -4.29 5.58 9.21
CA ILE A 98 -4.72 4.52 10.11
C ILE A 98 -4.01 3.21 9.80
N PRO A 99 -3.50 2.48 10.80
CA PRO A 99 -2.94 1.15 10.59
C PRO A 99 -4.05 0.13 10.32
N ILE A 100 -3.79 -0.78 9.40
CA ILE A 100 -4.70 -1.87 9.05
C ILE A 100 -4.08 -3.18 9.54
N GLU A 101 -4.38 -3.54 10.77
CA GLU A 101 -3.93 -4.81 11.31
C GLU A 101 -4.79 -5.95 10.81
N LEU A 102 -4.16 -6.97 10.29
CA LEU A 102 -4.79 -8.19 9.81
C LEU A 102 -4.16 -9.42 10.47
N ASN A 103 -4.98 -10.43 10.69
CA ASN A 103 -4.48 -11.76 11.01
C ASN A 103 -4.18 -12.53 9.72
N ALA A 104 -3.32 -13.52 9.79
CA ALA A 104 -3.02 -14.40 8.67
C ALA A 104 -4.32 -14.94 8.03
N GLY A 105 -4.41 -14.88 6.72
CA GLY A 105 -5.58 -15.28 5.94
C GLY A 105 -6.65 -14.19 5.75
N GLN A 106 -6.53 -13.06 6.45
CA GLN A 106 -7.42 -11.92 6.20
C GLN A 106 -6.93 -11.08 5.02
N ILE A 107 -7.85 -10.35 4.41
CA ILE A 107 -7.58 -9.49 3.25
C ILE A 107 -8.06 -8.07 3.50
N SER A 108 -7.40 -7.11 2.87
CA SER A 108 -7.93 -5.77 2.63
C SER A 108 -8.11 -5.54 1.14
N ILE A 109 -9.14 -4.78 0.76
CA ILE A 109 -9.41 -4.41 -0.62
C ILE A 109 -9.50 -2.88 -0.67
N HIS A 110 -8.76 -2.27 -1.58
CA HIS A 110 -8.74 -0.82 -1.70
C HIS A 110 -8.59 -0.37 -3.16
N SER A 111 -9.04 0.86 -3.42
CA SER A 111 -8.85 1.51 -4.72
C SER A 111 -7.38 1.75 -5.01
N ASP A 112 -6.99 1.64 -6.26
CA ASP A 112 -5.66 2.00 -6.77
C ASP A 112 -5.28 3.48 -6.51
N LEU A 113 -6.26 4.33 -6.24
CA LEU A 113 -6.07 5.73 -5.86
C LEU A 113 -5.95 5.96 -4.33
N LEU A 114 -6.12 4.94 -3.51
CA LEU A 114 -5.99 5.11 -2.07
C LEU A 114 -4.51 5.26 -1.68
N LEU A 115 -4.17 6.36 -0.98
CA LEU A 115 -2.84 6.54 -0.40
C LEU A 115 -2.60 5.49 0.68
N HIS A 116 -1.51 4.77 0.53
CA HIS A 116 -1.10 3.76 1.49
C HIS A 116 0.42 3.64 1.59
N SER A 117 0.87 3.08 2.68
CA SER A 117 2.28 2.89 2.99
C SER A 117 2.47 1.72 3.94
N SER A 118 3.69 1.38 4.25
CA SER A 118 4.00 0.52 5.40
C SER A 118 5.33 0.89 6.03
N LYS A 119 5.37 0.86 7.37
CA LYS A 119 6.54 1.16 8.17
C LYS A 119 7.55 0.01 8.16
N PRO A 120 8.79 0.24 8.57
CA PRO A 120 9.75 -0.84 8.80
C PRO A 120 9.23 -1.87 9.81
N ASN A 121 9.69 -3.11 9.66
CA ASN A 121 9.45 -4.15 10.66
C ASN A 121 10.41 -3.99 11.83
N THR A 122 9.90 -3.60 12.99
CA THR A 122 10.68 -3.47 14.23
C THR A 122 10.60 -4.71 15.13
N SER A 123 9.77 -5.67 14.74
CA SER A 123 9.51 -6.88 15.52
C SER A 123 10.54 -7.99 15.27
N LYS A 124 10.35 -9.11 15.96
CA LYS A 124 11.12 -10.35 15.75
C LYS A 124 10.41 -11.34 14.81
N ARG A 125 9.27 -10.94 14.21
CA ARG A 125 8.47 -11.75 13.28
C ARG A 125 8.58 -11.17 11.87
N SER A 126 8.38 -12.01 10.85
CA SER A 126 8.16 -11.57 9.46
C SER A 126 6.77 -10.95 9.28
N GLU A 127 6.61 -10.26 8.17
CA GLU A 127 5.33 -9.81 7.62
C GLU A 127 5.20 -10.32 6.20
#